data_b6d105199003730120d2d003d2d75206
#
_entry.id   b6d105199003730120d2d003d2d75206
#
_cell.length_a   1.000
_cell.length_b   1.000
_cell.length_c   1.000
_cell.angle_alpha   90.00
_cell.angle_beta   90.00
_cell.angle_gamma   90.00
#
_symmetry.space_group_name_H-M   'P 1'
#
loop_
_entity.id
_entity.type
_entity.pdbx_description
1 polymer ?
#
loop_
_entity_poly.entity_id
_entity_poly.type
_entity_poly.pdbx_seq_one_letter_code
_entity_poly.pdbx_strand_id
1 'polypeptide(L)'
;MKSIMDRIRESGRVFVFGIAGDSGSGKTTISRGIKRILGEDMVCSFSMDDYHSLDRRQRAECRITPLHPQANHLDLLADHLEALRQGKGIDKPVYDHSRGEMAGTEPFGPAPVVIVEGLHPFFTERLRLAIDFKIFVDPSRSVKRLWKVRRDVGERGYQPEQVMAEILQREPDYKLYVDIQKIYAEMVVKIQDTRFHPSLPLAGPKPDWYSVRLIQEVMEQPVSPVDLNIDLSKILRSSEHEFSIEFQRDDYYGKKVGIMTVDGEIHQSMIAHLESRLCSSLGTCAEISDRRNEYVNAIGLAQLILTWNCTEKLEHLLGRGRASS
;
A
#
# COMPACT_ATOMS: atom_id res chain seq x y z
N MET A 1 12.14 -19.25 19.89
CA MET A 1 11.01 -18.31 20.08
C MET A 1 10.00 -18.59 18.99
N LYS A 2 8.66 -18.55 19.29
CA LYS A 2 7.65 -18.68 18.25
C LYS A 2 7.73 -17.46 17.30
N SER A 3 7.54 -17.69 16.00
CA SER A 3 7.49 -16.61 15.04
C SER A 3 6.29 -15.67 15.32
N ILE A 4 6.32 -14.47 14.77
CA ILE A 4 5.20 -13.54 14.91
C ILE A 4 3.94 -14.11 14.24
N MET A 5 4.10 -14.82 13.11
CA MET A 5 2.98 -15.44 12.40
C MET A 5 2.32 -16.53 13.23
N ASP A 6 3.09 -17.38 13.94
CA ASP A 6 2.53 -18.37 14.84
C ASP A 6 1.76 -17.70 15.98
N ARG A 7 2.30 -16.62 16.53
CA ARG A 7 1.64 -15.85 17.61
C ARG A 7 0.32 -15.21 17.14
N ILE A 8 0.29 -14.70 15.90
CA ILE A 8 -0.93 -14.14 15.30
C ILE A 8 -1.98 -15.23 15.14
N ARG A 9 -1.63 -16.39 14.56
CA ARG A 9 -2.55 -17.53 14.41
C ARG A 9 -3.11 -18.00 15.75
N GLU A 10 -2.23 -18.18 16.74
CA GLU A 10 -2.63 -18.62 18.09
C GLU A 10 -3.51 -17.61 18.83
N SER A 11 -3.39 -16.33 18.50
CA SER A 11 -4.22 -15.29 19.12
C SER A 11 -5.70 -15.36 18.72
N GLY A 12 -6.00 -16.02 17.59
CA GLY A 12 -7.33 -16.05 16.98
C GLY A 12 -7.86 -14.68 16.55
N ARG A 13 -7.03 -13.63 16.62
CA ARG A 13 -7.41 -12.26 16.26
C ARG A 13 -7.24 -12.02 14.76
N VAL A 14 -8.14 -11.24 14.22
CA VAL A 14 -8.04 -10.73 12.85
C VAL A 14 -7.60 -9.27 12.89
N PHE A 15 -6.52 -8.95 12.19
CA PHE A 15 -6.00 -7.60 12.06
C PHE A 15 -6.38 -7.02 10.69
N VAL A 16 -6.82 -5.77 10.67
CA VAL A 16 -7.26 -5.11 9.44
C VAL A 16 -6.29 -4.00 9.07
N PHE A 17 -5.71 -4.07 7.87
CA PHE A 17 -4.89 -3.02 7.28
C PHE A 17 -5.69 -2.31 6.19
N GLY A 18 -5.69 -0.98 6.22
CA GLY A 18 -6.31 -0.17 5.20
C GLY A 18 -5.25 0.50 4.31
N ILE A 19 -5.45 0.42 2.99
CA ILE A 19 -4.58 1.10 2.02
C ILE A 19 -5.42 2.06 1.18
N ALA A 20 -5.28 3.36 1.48
CA ALA A 20 -5.98 4.43 0.78
C ALA A 20 -5.15 5.03 -0.35
N GLY A 21 -5.80 5.61 -1.31
CA GLY A 21 -5.17 6.38 -2.40
C GLY A 21 -6.05 6.41 -3.65
N ASP A 22 -5.69 7.23 -4.61
CA ASP A 22 -6.43 7.39 -5.86
C ASP A 22 -6.36 6.15 -6.77
N SER A 23 -7.21 6.10 -7.77
CA SER A 23 -7.14 5.09 -8.83
C SER A 23 -5.82 5.21 -9.60
N GLY A 24 -5.10 4.08 -9.74
CA GLY A 24 -3.78 4.06 -10.39
C GLY A 24 -2.65 4.60 -9.51
N SER A 25 -2.83 4.72 -8.19
CA SER A 25 -1.77 5.19 -7.28
C SER A 25 -0.76 4.12 -6.86
N GLY A 26 -0.97 2.85 -7.23
CA GLY A 26 -0.08 1.75 -6.82
C GLY A 26 -0.48 1.03 -5.53
N LYS A 27 -1.69 1.25 -5.00
CA LYS A 27 -2.22 0.54 -3.80
C LYS A 27 -2.10 -0.98 -3.93
N THR A 28 -2.56 -1.52 -5.04
CA THR A 28 -2.51 -2.97 -5.31
C THR A 28 -1.07 -3.50 -5.37
N THR A 29 -0.12 -2.71 -5.86
CA THR A 29 1.30 -3.06 -5.85
C THR A 29 1.84 -3.16 -4.41
N ILE A 30 1.48 -2.20 -3.55
CA ILE A 30 1.84 -2.22 -2.13
C ILE A 30 1.14 -3.38 -1.40
N SER A 31 -0.16 -3.57 -1.61
CA SER A 31 -0.94 -4.67 -1.01
C SER A 31 -0.34 -6.04 -1.36
N ARG A 32 -0.04 -6.28 -2.65
CA ARG A 32 0.61 -7.52 -3.10
C ARG A 32 2.00 -7.71 -2.48
N GLY A 33 2.79 -6.64 -2.35
CA GLY A 33 4.10 -6.69 -1.70
C GLY A 33 3.98 -7.15 -0.25
N ILE A 34 3.09 -6.54 0.52
CA ILE A 34 2.82 -6.92 1.92
C ILE A 34 2.34 -8.38 1.99
N LYS A 35 1.36 -8.75 1.16
CA LYS A 35 0.81 -10.11 1.14
C LYS A 35 1.88 -11.16 0.83
N ARG A 36 2.73 -10.93 -0.19
CA ARG A 36 3.83 -11.83 -0.56
C ARG A 36 4.81 -12.05 0.59
N ILE A 37 5.15 -10.98 1.31
CA ILE A 37 6.14 -11.03 2.40
C ILE A 37 5.55 -11.67 3.66
N LEU A 38 4.31 -11.33 4.04
CA LEU A 38 3.63 -11.92 5.21
C LEU A 38 3.20 -13.37 4.98
N GLY A 39 3.04 -13.79 3.73
CA GLY A 39 2.55 -15.11 3.33
C GLY A 39 1.12 -15.11 2.82
N GLU A 40 0.89 -15.84 1.73
CA GLU A 40 -0.40 -15.91 1.04
C GLU A 40 -1.52 -16.52 1.92
N ASP A 41 -1.16 -17.43 2.82
CA ASP A 41 -2.04 -18.09 3.79
C ASP A 41 -2.38 -17.22 5.01
N MET A 42 -1.58 -16.16 5.24
CA MET A 42 -1.77 -15.23 6.34
C MET A 42 -2.62 -14.02 5.98
N VAL A 43 -2.72 -13.70 4.69
CA VAL A 43 -3.30 -12.43 4.24
C VAL A 43 -4.37 -12.66 3.19
N CYS A 44 -5.60 -12.22 3.48
CA CYS A 44 -6.61 -12.01 2.44
C CYS A 44 -6.73 -10.51 2.12
N SER A 45 -7.12 -10.19 0.90
CA SER A 45 -7.27 -8.80 0.46
C SER A 45 -8.44 -8.62 -0.49
N PHE A 46 -9.10 -7.47 -0.41
CA PHE A 46 -10.15 -7.08 -1.36
C PHE A 46 -10.14 -5.58 -1.63
N SER A 47 -10.74 -5.21 -2.77
CA SER A 47 -10.88 -3.82 -3.19
C SER A 47 -12.20 -3.21 -2.73
N MET A 48 -12.16 -1.94 -2.34
CA MET A 48 -13.37 -1.15 -2.09
C MET A 48 -14.16 -0.84 -3.36
N ASP A 49 -13.57 -1.02 -4.54
CA ASP A 49 -14.30 -0.85 -5.80
C ASP A 49 -15.48 -1.84 -5.89
N ASP A 50 -15.40 -2.97 -5.18
CA ASP A 50 -16.52 -3.91 -5.02
C ASP A 50 -17.72 -3.31 -4.25
N TYR A 51 -17.51 -2.24 -3.50
CA TYR A 51 -18.55 -1.59 -2.69
C TYR A 51 -19.17 -0.35 -3.37
N HIS A 52 -19.10 -0.23 -4.69
CA HIS A 52 -19.84 0.82 -5.37
C HIS A 52 -21.36 0.67 -5.15
N SER A 53 -22.03 1.77 -4.79
CA SER A 53 -23.49 1.83 -4.64
C SER A 53 -24.20 2.15 -5.96
N LEU A 54 -23.45 2.71 -6.91
CA LEU A 54 -23.93 3.11 -8.21
C LEU A 54 -23.05 2.51 -9.31
N ASP A 55 -23.66 1.97 -10.34
CA ASP A 55 -22.97 1.53 -11.55
C ASP A 55 -22.42 2.72 -12.36
N ARG A 56 -21.67 2.43 -13.44
CA ARG A 56 -21.05 3.47 -14.28
C ARG A 56 -22.11 4.38 -14.92
N ARG A 57 -23.24 3.83 -15.35
CA ARG A 57 -24.33 4.58 -15.99
C ARG A 57 -25.03 5.47 -14.98
N GLN A 58 -25.40 4.93 -13.82
CA GLN A 58 -26.03 5.67 -12.73
C GLN A 58 -25.16 6.84 -12.25
N ARG A 59 -23.84 6.63 -12.10
CA ARG A 59 -22.93 7.73 -11.76
C ARG A 59 -22.91 8.83 -12.81
N ALA A 60 -22.96 8.47 -14.10
CA ALA A 60 -23.00 9.45 -15.18
C ALA A 60 -24.32 10.26 -15.17
N GLU A 61 -25.44 9.60 -14.93
CA GLU A 61 -26.78 10.24 -14.81
C GLU A 61 -26.81 11.21 -13.60
N CYS A 62 -26.26 10.80 -12.46
CA CYS A 62 -26.17 11.64 -11.25
C CYS A 62 -25.06 12.69 -11.31
N ARG A 63 -24.19 12.68 -12.31
CA ARG A 63 -23.01 13.56 -12.45
C ARG A 63 -22.05 13.50 -11.26
N ILE A 64 -21.90 12.34 -10.66
CA ILE A 64 -20.95 12.11 -9.58
C ILE A 64 -19.86 11.13 -10.04
N THR A 65 -18.66 11.30 -9.47
CA THR A 65 -17.53 10.42 -9.77
C THR A 65 -17.52 9.20 -8.84
N PRO A 66 -16.77 8.15 -9.14
CA PRO A 66 -16.54 7.04 -8.19
C PRO A 66 -15.90 7.49 -6.87
N LEU A 67 -15.27 8.69 -6.85
CA LEU A 67 -14.61 9.26 -5.67
C LEU A 67 -15.60 9.92 -4.71
N HIS A 68 -16.83 10.16 -5.14
CA HIS A 68 -17.85 10.72 -4.27
C HIS A 68 -18.32 9.65 -3.24
N PRO A 69 -18.37 9.96 -1.95
CA PRO A 69 -18.73 8.97 -0.93
C PRO A 69 -20.10 8.33 -1.15
N GLN A 70 -21.08 9.08 -1.67
CA GLN A 70 -22.42 8.55 -1.98
C GLN A 70 -22.43 7.50 -3.10
N ALA A 71 -21.38 7.42 -3.90
CA ALA A 71 -21.23 6.37 -4.91
C ALA A 71 -20.71 5.05 -4.32
N ASN A 72 -20.61 4.94 -2.99
CA ASN A 72 -20.00 3.80 -2.32
C ASN A 72 -20.79 3.40 -1.07
N HIS A 73 -20.96 2.10 -0.85
CA HIS A 73 -21.60 1.51 0.33
C HIS A 73 -20.66 1.46 1.54
N LEU A 74 -20.30 2.64 2.10
CA LEU A 74 -19.31 2.74 3.18
C LEU A 74 -19.77 2.10 4.49
N ASP A 75 -21.08 2.13 4.79
CA ASP A 75 -21.65 1.49 5.99
C ASP A 75 -21.61 -0.04 5.85
N LEU A 76 -21.97 -0.59 4.70
CA LEU A 76 -21.84 -2.02 4.41
C LEU A 76 -20.39 -2.50 4.53
N LEU A 77 -19.43 -1.71 4.03
CA LEU A 77 -18.01 -2.01 4.20
C LEU A 77 -17.62 -2.05 5.69
N ALA A 78 -18.11 -1.09 6.48
CA ALA A 78 -17.84 -1.06 7.91
C ALA A 78 -18.43 -2.29 8.63
N ASP A 79 -19.67 -2.69 8.31
CA ASP A 79 -20.31 -3.91 8.83
C ASP A 79 -19.48 -5.16 8.49
N HIS A 80 -19.00 -5.24 7.25
CA HIS A 80 -18.19 -6.35 6.79
C HIS A 80 -16.81 -6.40 7.48
N LEU A 81 -16.14 -5.27 7.66
CA LEU A 81 -14.87 -5.23 8.39
C LEU A 81 -15.05 -5.64 9.87
N GLU A 82 -16.14 -5.21 10.52
CA GLU A 82 -16.46 -5.60 11.88
C GLU A 82 -16.75 -7.12 11.99
N ALA A 83 -17.47 -7.69 11.01
CA ALA A 83 -17.72 -9.13 10.97
C ALA A 83 -16.42 -9.92 10.78
N LEU A 84 -15.56 -9.50 9.83
CA LEU A 84 -14.27 -10.13 9.60
C LEU A 84 -13.36 -10.08 10.85
N ARG A 85 -13.34 -8.95 11.58
CA ARG A 85 -12.60 -8.83 12.86
C ARG A 85 -13.08 -9.80 13.92
N GLN A 86 -14.36 -10.18 13.87
CA GLN A 86 -14.96 -11.19 14.75
C GLN A 86 -14.73 -12.63 14.26
N GLY A 87 -13.94 -12.83 13.21
CA GLY A 87 -13.70 -14.14 12.61
C GLY A 87 -14.87 -14.68 11.78
N LYS A 88 -15.85 -13.85 11.43
CA LYS A 88 -17.00 -14.23 10.63
C LYS A 88 -16.76 -14.01 9.13
N GLY A 89 -17.25 -14.94 8.30
CA GLY A 89 -17.32 -14.73 6.86
C GLY A 89 -18.39 -13.71 6.48
N ILE A 90 -18.28 -13.16 5.29
CA ILE A 90 -19.18 -12.17 4.69
C ILE A 90 -19.56 -12.57 3.26
N ASP A 91 -20.68 -12.07 2.76
CA ASP A 91 -21.05 -12.10 1.35
C ASP A 91 -20.62 -10.78 0.71
N LYS A 92 -19.36 -10.75 0.23
CA LYS A 92 -18.74 -9.55 -0.34
C LYS A 92 -19.38 -9.23 -1.71
N PRO A 93 -19.80 -7.97 -1.97
CA PRO A 93 -20.23 -7.58 -3.31
C PRO A 93 -19.07 -7.70 -4.31
N VAL A 94 -19.42 -7.84 -5.59
CA VAL A 94 -18.47 -7.93 -6.71
C VAL A 94 -18.81 -6.88 -7.74
N TYR A 95 -17.83 -6.07 -8.14
CA TYR A 95 -17.97 -5.09 -9.21
C TYR A 95 -17.24 -5.53 -10.48
N ASP A 96 -17.97 -5.68 -11.57
CA ASP A 96 -17.39 -5.98 -12.88
C ASP A 96 -16.88 -4.69 -13.55
N HIS A 97 -15.57 -4.49 -13.52
CA HIS A 97 -14.92 -3.34 -14.14
C HIS A 97 -15.10 -3.29 -15.67
N SER A 98 -15.26 -4.41 -16.34
CA SER A 98 -15.41 -4.48 -17.79
C SER A 98 -16.79 -3.94 -18.22
N ARG A 99 -17.83 -4.37 -17.52
CA ARG A 99 -19.21 -3.90 -17.72
C ARG A 99 -19.49 -2.59 -17.01
N GLY A 100 -18.83 -2.34 -15.90
CA GLY A 100 -19.04 -1.15 -15.07
C GLY A 100 -20.29 -1.26 -14.19
N GLU A 101 -20.66 -2.48 -13.78
CA GLU A 101 -21.87 -2.79 -13.01
C GLU A 101 -21.59 -3.78 -11.86
N MET A 102 -22.55 -3.89 -10.94
CA MET A 102 -22.49 -4.88 -9.86
C MET A 102 -22.80 -6.27 -10.41
N ALA A 103 -21.99 -7.27 -10.07
CA ALA A 103 -22.07 -8.66 -10.55
C ALA A 103 -22.58 -9.66 -9.47
N GLY A 104 -23.21 -9.15 -8.39
CA GLY A 104 -23.72 -9.96 -7.29
C GLY A 104 -22.78 -9.96 -6.10
N THR A 105 -22.71 -11.08 -5.37
CA THR A 105 -21.87 -11.26 -4.18
C THR A 105 -21.08 -12.57 -4.27
N GLU A 106 -19.98 -12.64 -3.51
CA GLU A 106 -19.19 -13.85 -3.32
C GLU A 106 -18.87 -14.06 -1.83
N PRO A 107 -18.79 -15.33 -1.36
CA PRO A 107 -18.37 -15.60 0.00
C PRO A 107 -16.90 -15.22 0.19
N PHE A 108 -16.62 -14.49 1.27
CA PHE A 108 -15.27 -14.08 1.65
C PHE A 108 -15.04 -14.34 3.14
N GLY A 109 -13.97 -15.11 3.44
CA GLY A 109 -13.60 -15.47 4.80
C GLY A 109 -12.43 -14.65 5.33
N PRO A 110 -12.33 -14.49 6.67
CA PRO A 110 -11.20 -13.79 7.27
C PRO A 110 -9.93 -14.66 7.22
N ALA A 111 -8.80 -14.00 6.96
CA ALA A 111 -7.47 -14.51 7.29
C ALA A 111 -6.95 -13.77 8.53
N PRO A 112 -5.85 -14.20 9.15
CA PRO A 112 -5.23 -13.48 10.28
C PRO A 112 -4.97 -11.99 10.02
N VAL A 113 -4.67 -11.63 8.78
CA VAL A 113 -4.56 -10.25 8.31
C VAL A 113 -5.50 -10.03 7.12
N VAL A 114 -6.35 -9.02 7.21
CA VAL A 114 -7.24 -8.57 6.14
C VAL A 114 -6.72 -7.25 5.59
N ILE A 115 -6.47 -7.15 4.30
CA ILE A 115 -6.12 -5.88 3.65
C ILE A 115 -7.33 -5.38 2.86
N VAL A 116 -7.82 -4.19 3.21
CA VAL A 116 -8.80 -3.46 2.42
C VAL A 116 -8.13 -2.30 1.71
N GLU A 117 -8.23 -2.26 0.37
CA GLU A 117 -7.65 -1.17 -0.42
C GLU A 117 -8.71 -0.42 -1.20
N GLY A 118 -8.55 0.90 -1.33
CA GLY A 118 -9.47 1.68 -2.15
C GLY A 118 -9.40 3.19 -1.97
N LEU A 119 -10.52 3.82 -2.30
CA LEU A 119 -10.62 5.28 -2.29
C LEU A 119 -10.94 5.84 -0.89
N HIS A 120 -11.71 5.11 -0.07
CA HIS A 120 -12.33 5.65 1.15
C HIS A 120 -12.12 4.83 2.44
N PRO A 121 -11.04 4.04 2.61
CA PRO A 121 -10.92 3.19 3.80
C PRO A 121 -10.84 3.98 5.12
N PHE A 122 -10.47 5.29 5.08
CA PHE A 122 -10.38 6.13 6.27
C PHE A 122 -11.41 7.26 6.29
N PHE A 123 -12.39 7.25 5.38
CA PHE A 123 -13.30 8.37 5.21
C PHE A 123 -14.24 8.55 6.41
N THR A 124 -14.92 7.48 6.86
CA THR A 124 -15.79 7.55 8.04
C THR A 124 -15.04 7.18 9.32
N GLU A 125 -15.52 7.68 10.45
CA GLU A 125 -14.95 7.33 11.76
C GLU A 125 -15.06 5.82 12.02
N ARG A 126 -16.20 5.23 11.69
CA ARG A 126 -16.44 3.80 11.87
C ARG A 126 -15.43 2.94 11.11
N LEU A 127 -15.12 3.29 9.86
CA LEU A 127 -14.06 2.63 9.09
C LEU A 127 -12.68 2.81 9.74
N ARG A 128 -12.35 4.03 10.20
CA ARG A 128 -11.08 4.28 10.87
C ARG A 128 -10.88 3.45 12.14
N LEU A 129 -11.96 3.22 12.90
CA LEU A 129 -11.94 2.38 14.12
C LEU A 129 -11.83 0.89 13.79
N ALA A 130 -12.35 0.46 12.64
CA ALA A 130 -12.25 -0.93 12.18
C ALA A 130 -10.86 -1.29 11.63
N ILE A 131 -9.98 -0.31 11.35
CA ILE A 131 -8.69 -0.51 10.71
C ILE A 131 -7.55 -0.28 11.71
N ASP A 132 -6.70 -1.29 11.88
CA ASP A 132 -5.60 -1.33 12.86
C ASP A 132 -4.33 -0.61 12.35
N PHE A 133 -4.09 -0.60 11.04
CA PHE A 133 -2.96 0.11 10.42
C PHE A 133 -3.37 0.79 9.12
N LYS A 134 -3.09 2.08 9.02
CA LYS A 134 -3.56 2.96 7.95
C LYS A 134 -2.42 3.46 7.09
N ILE A 135 -2.41 3.05 5.81
CA ILE A 135 -1.39 3.40 4.83
C ILE A 135 -2.04 4.25 3.73
N PHE A 136 -1.46 5.38 3.38
CA PHE A 136 -1.91 6.19 2.25
C PHE A 136 -0.85 6.19 1.15
N VAL A 137 -1.23 5.82 -0.08
CA VAL A 137 -0.33 5.81 -1.24
C VAL A 137 -0.57 7.03 -2.11
N ASP A 138 0.44 7.89 -2.20
CA ASP A 138 0.38 9.24 -2.77
C ASP A 138 1.46 9.49 -3.84
N PRO A 139 1.31 8.94 -5.04
CA PRO A 139 2.22 9.27 -6.12
C PRO A 139 2.08 10.73 -6.55
N SER A 140 3.18 11.32 -7.05
CA SER A 140 3.15 12.63 -7.69
C SER A 140 2.16 12.64 -8.86
N ARG A 141 1.70 13.83 -9.25
CA ARG A 141 0.77 13.95 -10.37
C ARG A 141 1.36 13.37 -11.67
N SER A 142 2.65 13.55 -11.92
CA SER A 142 3.35 12.99 -13.09
C SER A 142 3.33 11.48 -13.10
N VAL A 143 3.73 10.85 -11.99
CA VAL A 143 3.76 9.40 -11.82
C VAL A 143 2.35 8.81 -11.91
N LYS A 144 1.38 9.38 -11.20
CA LYS A 144 -0.02 8.94 -11.23
C LYS A 144 -0.60 8.96 -12.65
N ARG A 145 -0.39 10.06 -13.40
CA ARG A 145 -0.84 10.18 -14.79
C ARG A 145 -0.22 9.11 -15.67
N LEU A 146 1.10 8.93 -15.57
CA LEU A 146 1.82 7.92 -16.34
C LEU A 146 1.27 6.52 -16.08
N TRP A 147 1.11 6.14 -14.80
CA TRP A 147 0.62 4.82 -14.43
C TRP A 147 -0.84 4.60 -14.82
N LYS A 148 -1.70 5.61 -14.61
CA LYS A 148 -3.11 5.50 -14.98
C LYS A 148 -3.27 5.40 -16.50
N VAL A 149 -2.54 6.19 -17.29
CA VAL A 149 -2.57 6.10 -18.75
C VAL A 149 -2.07 4.73 -19.22
N ARG A 150 -0.93 4.25 -18.71
CA ARG A 150 -0.40 2.92 -19.08
C ARG A 150 -1.42 1.81 -18.81
N ARG A 151 -2.04 1.81 -17.61
CA ARG A 151 -3.04 0.81 -17.25
C ARG A 151 -4.30 0.90 -18.09
N ASP A 152 -4.89 2.08 -18.17
CA ASP A 152 -6.22 2.23 -18.78
C ASP A 152 -6.16 2.11 -20.31
N VAL A 153 -5.05 2.50 -20.95
CA VAL A 153 -4.81 2.27 -22.38
C VAL A 153 -4.42 0.81 -22.64
N GLY A 154 -3.45 0.27 -21.88
CA GLY A 154 -2.90 -1.08 -22.13
C GLY A 154 -3.86 -2.21 -21.73
N GLU A 155 -4.57 -2.08 -20.60
CA GLU A 155 -5.40 -3.17 -20.06
C GLU A 155 -6.90 -2.98 -20.35
N ARG A 156 -7.37 -1.75 -20.52
CA ARG A 156 -8.80 -1.42 -20.64
C ARG A 156 -9.20 -0.85 -22.01
N GLY A 157 -8.21 -0.59 -22.87
CA GLY A 157 -8.44 -0.12 -24.24
C GLY A 157 -8.96 1.32 -24.38
N TYR A 158 -8.82 2.16 -23.33
CA TYR A 158 -9.20 3.58 -23.42
C TYR A 158 -8.23 4.38 -24.30
N GLN A 159 -8.73 5.49 -24.86
CA GLN A 159 -7.84 6.44 -25.55
C GLN A 159 -7.14 7.35 -24.53
N PRO A 160 -5.85 7.71 -24.73
CA PRO A 160 -5.09 8.55 -23.80
C PRO A 160 -5.78 9.86 -23.43
N GLU A 161 -6.44 10.51 -24.41
CA GLU A 161 -7.14 11.77 -24.23
C GLU A 161 -8.36 11.61 -23.29
N GLN A 162 -9.07 10.49 -23.40
CA GLN A 162 -10.20 10.16 -22.52
C GLN A 162 -9.73 9.97 -21.08
N VAL A 163 -8.60 9.24 -20.88
CA VAL A 163 -8.01 9.04 -19.56
C VAL A 163 -7.59 10.37 -18.94
N MET A 164 -6.97 11.26 -19.72
CA MET A 164 -6.57 12.58 -19.25
C MET A 164 -7.76 13.45 -18.86
N ALA A 165 -8.82 13.46 -19.67
CA ALA A 165 -10.05 14.20 -19.37
C ALA A 165 -10.70 13.69 -18.07
N GLU A 166 -10.77 12.36 -17.88
CA GLU A 166 -11.28 11.76 -16.65
C GLU A 166 -10.46 12.15 -15.42
N ILE A 167 -9.13 12.16 -15.50
CA ILE A 167 -8.24 12.58 -14.41
C ILE A 167 -8.57 14.02 -13.99
N LEU A 168 -8.72 14.93 -14.95
CA LEU A 168 -9.03 16.33 -14.66
C LEU A 168 -10.42 16.51 -14.05
N GLN A 169 -11.42 15.80 -14.57
CA GLN A 169 -12.79 15.84 -14.06
C GLN A 169 -12.89 15.37 -12.61
N ARG A 170 -12.07 14.40 -12.21
CA ARG A 170 -12.09 13.79 -10.86
C ARG A 170 -11.27 14.55 -9.83
N GLU A 171 -10.42 15.47 -10.24
CA GLU A 171 -9.49 16.18 -9.34
C GLU A 171 -10.19 16.91 -8.17
N PRO A 172 -11.34 17.59 -8.34
CA PRO A 172 -12.07 18.20 -7.22
C PRO A 172 -12.51 17.18 -6.17
N ASP A 173 -13.13 16.07 -6.60
CA ASP A 173 -13.57 15.01 -5.68
C ASP A 173 -12.38 14.31 -5.01
N TYR A 174 -11.29 14.13 -5.74
CA TYR A 174 -10.07 13.60 -5.16
C TYR A 174 -9.61 14.43 -3.97
N LYS A 175 -9.53 15.74 -4.11
CA LYS A 175 -9.10 16.63 -3.03
C LYS A 175 -10.07 16.66 -1.86
N LEU A 176 -11.38 16.65 -2.14
CA LEU A 176 -12.40 16.74 -1.11
C LEU A 176 -12.56 15.44 -0.30
N TYR A 177 -12.43 14.28 -0.94
CA TYR A 177 -12.86 13.03 -0.34
C TYR A 177 -11.73 12.00 -0.16
N VAL A 178 -10.71 12.01 -1.04
CA VAL A 178 -9.64 11.01 -1.00
C VAL A 178 -8.39 11.60 -0.35
N ASP A 179 -7.89 12.72 -0.84
CA ASP A 179 -6.62 13.33 -0.42
C ASP A 179 -6.60 13.69 1.08
N ILE A 180 -7.74 14.15 1.61
CA ILE A 180 -7.87 14.52 3.03
C ILE A 180 -7.63 13.33 3.99
N GLN A 181 -7.80 12.10 3.53
CA GLN A 181 -7.62 10.92 4.37
C GLN A 181 -6.16 10.69 4.80
N LYS A 182 -5.20 11.40 4.19
CA LYS A 182 -3.78 11.39 4.61
C LYS A 182 -3.59 11.78 6.07
N ILE A 183 -4.46 12.64 6.61
CA ILE A 183 -4.37 13.09 8.01
C ILE A 183 -4.59 11.94 9.01
N TYR A 184 -5.28 10.87 8.58
CA TYR A 184 -5.56 9.70 9.40
C TYR A 184 -4.56 8.57 9.19
N ALA A 185 -3.70 8.67 8.18
CA ALA A 185 -2.70 7.67 7.89
C ALA A 185 -1.59 7.65 8.95
N GLU A 186 -1.18 6.46 9.36
CA GLU A 186 -0.02 6.24 10.22
C GLU A 186 1.24 6.21 9.36
N MET A 187 1.09 5.83 8.08
CA MET A 187 2.16 5.89 7.09
C MET A 187 1.67 6.42 5.75
N VAL A 188 2.39 7.38 5.18
CA VAL A 188 2.17 7.88 3.82
C VAL A 188 3.33 7.49 2.93
N VAL A 189 3.02 6.82 1.81
CA VAL A 189 3.99 6.39 0.80
C VAL A 189 3.90 7.35 -0.38
N LYS A 190 4.81 8.34 -0.44
CA LYS A 190 4.90 9.24 -1.59
C LYS A 190 5.83 8.66 -2.63
N ILE A 191 5.40 8.66 -3.90
CA ILE A 191 6.18 8.15 -5.02
C ILE A 191 6.34 9.28 -6.02
N GLN A 192 7.59 9.55 -6.40
CA GLN A 192 7.98 10.66 -7.28
C GLN A 192 8.91 10.16 -8.37
N ASP A 193 9.13 10.98 -9.39
CA ASP A 193 10.18 10.71 -10.35
C ASP A 193 11.54 10.71 -9.63
N THR A 194 12.45 9.81 -10.04
CA THR A 194 13.82 9.77 -9.51
C THR A 194 14.57 11.05 -9.84
N ARG A 195 15.48 11.45 -8.95
CA ARG A 195 16.44 12.53 -9.23
C ARG A 195 17.64 12.05 -10.06
N PHE A 196 17.85 10.75 -10.13
CA PHE A 196 18.91 10.16 -10.93
C PHE A 196 18.47 10.06 -12.39
N HIS A 197 19.31 10.53 -13.29
CA HIS A 197 19.09 10.40 -14.73
C HIS A 197 20.06 9.35 -15.26
N PRO A 198 19.59 8.39 -16.08
CA PRO A 198 20.50 7.46 -16.72
C PRO A 198 21.56 8.25 -17.51
N SER A 199 22.82 7.97 -17.23
CA SER A 199 23.98 8.66 -17.83
C SER A 199 24.13 8.38 -19.34
N LEU A 200 23.30 7.50 -19.90
CA LEU A 200 23.30 7.11 -21.31
C LEU A 200 21.91 7.32 -21.91
N PRO A 201 21.82 7.82 -23.17
CA PRO A 201 20.57 7.81 -23.90
C PRO A 201 20.17 6.35 -24.13
N LEU A 202 19.29 5.81 -23.27
CA LEU A 202 18.74 4.49 -23.44
C LEU A 202 17.88 4.50 -24.72
N ALA A 203 18.28 3.75 -25.72
CA ALA A 203 17.43 3.40 -26.85
C ALA A 203 16.35 2.43 -26.31
N GLY A 204 15.29 2.97 -25.69
CA GLY A 204 14.22 2.17 -25.11
C GLY A 204 13.27 2.99 -24.23
N PRO A 205 12.18 2.39 -23.73
CA PRO A 205 11.30 3.05 -22.78
C PRO A 205 12.11 3.44 -21.53
N LYS A 206 11.85 4.66 -20.99
CA LYS A 206 12.46 5.11 -19.72
C LYS A 206 12.28 4.02 -18.66
N PRO A 207 13.36 3.63 -17.96
CA PRO A 207 13.23 2.70 -16.84
C PRO A 207 12.27 3.27 -15.80
N ASP A 208 11.51 2.39 -15.13
CA ASP A 208 10.57 2.76 -14.08
C ASP A 208 11.32 3.07 -12.76
N TRP A 209 12.16 4.11 -12.79
CA TRP A 209 12.91 4.57 -11.64
C TRP A 209 12.12 5.64 -10.90
N TYR A 210 11.96 5.40 -9.61
CA TYR A 210 11.19 6.27 -8.73
C TYR A 210 11.99 6.59 -7.48
N SER A 211 11.67 7.73 -6.90
CA SER A 211 11.99 8.09 -5.52
C SER A 211 10.77 7.81 -4.65
N VAL A 212 10.96 7.12 -3.53
CA VAL A 212 9.90 6.80 -2.57
C VAL A 212 10.20 7.45 -1.23
N ARG A 213 9.24 8.22 -0.71
CA ARG A 213 9.31 8.81 0.62
C ARG A 213 8.29 8.12 1.52
N LEU A 214 8.78 7.48 2.56
CA LEU A 214 7.99 6.91 3.64
C LEU A 214 7.87 7.95 4.74
N ILE A 215 6.68 8.48 4.97
CA ILE A 215 6.37 9.46 6.00
C ILE A 215 5.60 8.72 7.09
N GLN A 216 6.21 8.62 8.28
CA GLN A 216 5.65 7.86 9.39
C GLN A 216 5.59 8.74 10.64
N GLU A 217 4.45 8.68 11.35
CA GLU A 217 4.31 9.30 12.65
C GLU A 217 5.34 8.72 13.62
N VAL A 218 6.00 9.59 14.39
CA VAL A 218 7.00 9.17 15.37
C VAL A 218 6.32 8.30 16.41
N MET A 219 6.75 7.06 16.52
CA MET A 219 6.25 6.13 17.52
C MET A 219 6.95 6.43 18.86
N GLU A 220 6.17 6.60 19.93
CA GLU A 220 6.70 6.83 21.29
C GLU A 220 7.42 5.59 21.86
N GLN A 221 7.20 4.42 21.28
CA GLN A 221 7.76 3.17 21.75
C GLN A 221 9.00 2.77 20.96
N PRO A 222 9.97 2.11 21.63
CA PRO A 222 11.16 1.61 20.95
C PRO A 222 10.76 0.57 19.90
N VAL A 223 11.18 0.81 18.67
CA VAL A 223 11.04 -0.09 17.54
C VAL A 223 12.31 -0.94 17.45
N SER A 224 12.19 -2.21 17.10
CA SER A 224 13.36 -3.07 16.91
C SER A 224 14.28 -2.48 15.85
N PRO A 225 15.61 -2.39 16.12
CA PRO A 225 16.53 -1.81 15.15
C PRO A 225 16.56 -2.65 13.87
N VAL A 226 16.55 -1.97 12.72
CA VAL A 226 16.76 -2.56 11.41
C VAL A 226 18.11 -2.11 10.89
N ASP A 227 18.99 -3.08 10.64
CA ASP A 227 20.33 -2.81 10.12
C ASP A 227 20.33 -3.05 8.61
N LEU A 228 20.73 -2.03 7.86
CA LEU A 228 21.15 -2.17 6.47
C LEU A 228 22.65 -2.45 6.46
N ASN A 229 23.05 -3.64 6.06
CA ASN A 229 24.47 -3.97 5.93
C ASN A 229 24.99 -3.41 4.61
N ILE A 230 25.38 -2.13 4.63
CA ILE A 230 25.89 -1.42 3.46
C ILE A 230 27.40 -1.65 3.37
N ASP A 231 27.82 -2.46 2.40
CA ASP A 231 29.23 -2.65 2.07
C ASP A 231 29.71 -1.51 1.15
N LEU A 232 30.29 -0.47 1.76
CA LEU A 232 30.81 0.70 1.04
C LEU A 232 31.88 0.33 0.00
N SER A 233 32.62 -0.76 0.23
CA SER A 233 33.65 -1.18 -0.73
C SER A 233 33.06 -1.74 -2.02
N LYS A 234 31.92 -2.40 -1.93
CA LYS A 234 31.15 -2.86 -3.10
C LYS A 234 30.55 -1.70 -3.86
N ILE A 235 30.01 -0.71 -3.16
CA ILE A 235 29.45 0.49 -3.80
C ILE A 235 30.52 1.18 -4.66
N LEU A 236 31.71 1.40 -4.11
CA LEU A 236 32.80 2.09 -4.80
C LEU A 236 33.37 1.31 -5.98
N ARG A 237 33.20 -0.02 -6.02
CA ARG A 237 33.80 -0.90 -7.03
C ARG A 237 32.86 -1.29 -8.17
N SER A 238 31.57 -1.32 -7.95
CA SER A 238 30.65 -2.04 -8.86
C SER A 238 29.28 -1.41 -9.01
N SER A 239 29.03 -0.23 -8.46
CA SER A 239 27.71 0.37 -8.64
C SER A 239 27.60 1.05 -10.00
N GLU A 240 27.00 0.35 -10.96
CA GLU A 240 26.54 0.94 -12.21
C GLU A 240 25.22 1.73 -12.02
N HIS A 241 24.59 1.58 -10.84
CA HIS A 241 23.32 2.17 -10.48
C HIS A 241 23.47 3.14 -9.31
N GLU A 242 22.86 4.30 -9.45
CA GLU A 242 22.83 5.32 -8.42
C GLU A 242 21.70 5.06 -7.42
N PHE A 243 21.97 5.28 -6.13
CA PHE A 243 20.94 5.25 -5.10
C PHE A 243 21.25 6.22 -3.97
N SER A 244 20.21 6.58 -3.21
CA SER A 244 20.34 7.27 -1.93
C SER A 244 19.28 6.81 -0.94
N ILE A 245 19.66 6.84 0.32
CA ILE A 245 18.74 6.70 1.46
C ILE A 245 18.98 7.90 2.37
N GLU A 246 17.93 8.69 2.59
CA GLU A 246 17.98 9.91 3.40
C GLU A 246 16.93 9.82 4.50
N PHE A 247 17.25 10.35 5.67
CA PHE A 247 16.31 10.46 6.78
C PHE A 247 16.24 11.90 7.26
N GLN A 248 15.02 12.39 7.49
CA GLN A 248 14.77 13.68 8.12
C GLN A 248 13.55 13.63 9.06
N ARG A 249 13.51 14.56 10.02
CA ARG A 249 12.31 14.79 10.84
C ARG A 249 11.57 16.00 10.31
N ASP A 250 10.24 15.97 10.37
CA ASP A 250 9.40 17.06 9.88
C ASP A 250 8.06 17.06 10.62
N ASP A 251 7.24 18.04 10.34
CA ASP A 251 5.84 18.13 10.73
C ASP A 251 4.95 17.82 9.52
N TYR A 252 4.02 16.88 9.67
CA TYR A 252 3.07 16.52 8.62
C TYR A 252 1.65 16.55 9.16
N TYR A 253 0.86 17.52 8.69
CA TYR A 253 -0.51 17.76 9.19
C TYR A 253 -0.59 17.88 10.73
N GLY A 254 0.37 18.58 11.34
CA GLY A 254 0.43 18.80 12.78
C GLY A 254 0.96 17.61 13.60
N LYS A 255 1.42 16.57 12.96
CA LYS A 255 2.05 15.40 13.58
C LYS A 255 3.55 15.44 13.37
N LYS A 256 4.32 15.09 14.40
CA LYS A 256 5.77 14.87 14.28
C LYS A 256 6.01 13.57 13.51
N VAL A 257 6.77 13.64 12.44
CA VAL A 257 7.04 12.50 11.55
C VAL A 257 8.52 12.30 11.30
N GLY A 258 8.89 11.03 11.09
CA GLY A 258 10.12 10.65 10.42
C GLY A 258 9.85 10.46 8.93
N ILE A 259 10.73 10.99 8.09
CA ILE A 259 10.65 10.84 6.63
C ILE A 259 11.90 10.11 6.18
N MET A 260 11.72 8.90 5.64
CA MET A 260 12.77 8.17 4.95
C MET A 260 12.56 8.29 3.44
N THR A 261 13.56 8.79 2.73
CA THR A 261 13.56 8.88 1.28
C THR A 261 14.51 7.85 0.71
N VAL A 262 14.01 7.01 -0.18
CA VAL A 262 14.79 6.05 -0.96
C VAL A 262 14.68 6.44 -2.43
N ASP A 263 15.79 6.54 -3.13
CA ASP A 263 15.84 6.92 -4.54
C ASP A 263 16.83 6.04 -5.31
N GLY A 264 16.50 5.68 -6.54
CA GLY A 264 17.33 4.86 -7.41
C GLY A 264 17.20 3.35 -7.16
N GLU A 265 18.29 2.61 -7.40
CA GLU A 265 18.32 1.15 -7.33
C GLU A 265 19.49 0.68 -6.45
N ILE A 266 19.21 -0.20 -5.51
CA ILE A 266 20.19 -0.77 -4.58
C ILE A 266 20.50 -2.22 -4.96
N HIS A 267 21.76 -2.62 -4.91
CA HIS A 267 22.14 -4.00 -5.16
C HIS A 267 21.54 -4.93 -4.10
N GLN A 268 20.96 -6.05 -4.53
CA GLN A 268 20.23 -6.97 -3.66
C GLN A 268 21.03 -7.45 -2.45
N SER A 269 22.34 -7.68 -2.61
CA SER A 269 23.18 -8.11 -1.47
C SER A 269 23.20 -7.13 -0.29
N MET A 270 22.88 -5.85 -0.52
CA MET A 270 22.86 -4.80 0.51
C MET A 270 21.59 -4.86 1.37
N ILE A 271 20.51 -5.43 0.85
CA ILE A 271 19.26 -5.61 1.58
C ILE A 271 19.04 -7.03 2.09
N ALA A 272 19.94 -7.96 1.75
CA ALA A 272 19.83 -9.38 2.13
C ALA A 272 19.72 -9.58 3.66
N HIS A 273 20.38 -8.73 4.44
CA HIS A 273 20.28 -8.77 5.90
C HIS A 273 18.88 -8.35 6.40
N LEU A 274 18.31 -7.29 5.84
CA LEU A 274 16.93 -6.85 6.13
C LEU A 274 15.92 -7.95 5.77
N GLU A 275 16.08 -8.57 4.60
CA GLU A 275 15.24 -9.69 4.17
C GLU A 275 15.34 -10.87 5.13
N SER A 276 16.56 -11.28 5.48
CA SER A 276 16.82 -12.39 6.40
C SER A 276 16.21 -12.15 7.79
N ARG A 277 16.34 -10.94 8.33
CA ARG A 277 15.72 -10.57 9.61
C ARG A 277 14.20 -10.60 9.55
N LEU A 278 13.64 -10.06 8.48
CA LEU A 278 12.19 -10.06 8.27
C LEU A 278 11.66 -11.49 8.17
N CYS A 279 12.31 -12.34 7.38
CA CYS A 279 12.00 -13.78 7.27
C CYS A 279 12.09 -14.50 8.62
N SER A 280 13.15 -14.23 9.40
CA SER A 280 13.32 -14.85 10.71
C SER A 280 12.25 -14.42 11.70
N SER A 281 11.86 -13.15 11.70
CA SER A 281 10.80 -12.63 12.57
C SER A 281 9.44 -13.19 12.18
N LEU A 282 9.18 -13.32 10.89
CA LEU A 282 7.92 -13.83 10.35
C LEU A 282 7.82 -15.37 10.44
N GLY A 283 8.96 -16.09 10.52
CA GLY A 283 9.00 -17.55 10.44
C GLY A 283 8.70 -18.09 9.04
N THR A 284 8.84 -17.26 8.02
CA THR A 284 8.65 -17.62 6.61
C THR A 284 9.91 -17.32 5.84
N CYS A 285 10.20 -18.14 4.82
CA CYS A 285 11.30 -17.90 3.87
C CYS A 285 10.71 -17.46 2.51
N ALA A 286 9.75 -16.52 2.51
CA ALA A 286 9.27 -15.97 1.26
C ALA A 286 10.44 -15.27 0.54
N GLU A 287 10.65 -15.57 -0.72
CA GLU A 287 11.57 -14.84 -1.58
C GLU A 287 10.98 -13.44 -1.81
N ILE A 288 11.54 -12.45 -1.10
CA ILE A 288 11.01 -11.09 -1.06
C ILE A 288 11.41 -10.34 -2.33
N SER A 289 12.62 -10.56 -2.80
CA SER A 289 13.12 -10.01 -4.06
C SER A 289 13.14 -11.08 -5.16
N ASP A 290 12.86 -10.66 -6.38
CA ASP A 290 13.07 -11.55 -7.53
C ASP A 290 14.58 -11.78 -7.71
N ARG A 291 15.05 -12.97 -7.33
CA ARG A 291 16.48 -13.34 -7.41
C ARG A 291 17.08 -13.25 -8.82
N ARG A 292 16.24 -13.05 -9.83
CA ARG A 292 16.71 -12.83 -11.21
C ARG A 292 17.21 -11.42 -11.44
N ASN A 293 16.88 -10.48 -10.55
CA ASN A 293 17.31 -9.10 -10.64
C ASN A 293 18.41 -8.85 -9.61
N GLU A 294 19.57 -8.42 -10.05
CA GLU A 294 20.67 -8.04 -9.17
C GLU A 294 20.39 -6.77 -8.36
N TYR A 295 19.44 -5.95 -8.83
CA TYR A 295 19.08 -4.67 -8.23
C TYR A 295 17.62 -4.61 -7.81
N VAL A 296 17.37 -3.90 -6.72
CA VAL A 296 16.04 -3.63 -6.18
C VAL A 296 15.79 -2.12 -6.26
N ASN A 297 14.71 -1.74 -6.91
CA ASN A 297 14.31 -0.34 -7.03
C ASN A 297 13.71 0.20 -5.71
N ALA A 298 13.56 1.53 -5.65
CA ALA A 298 13.04 2.21 -4.46
C ALA A 298 11.65 1.71 -4.02
N ILE A 299 10.79 1.27 -4.94
CA ILE A 299 9.47 0.70 -4.60
C ILE A 299 9.64 -0.64 -3.89
N GLY A 300 10.50 -1.52 -4.38
CA GLY A 300 10.78 -2.82 -3.77
C GLY A 300 11.35 -2.67 -2.36
N LEU A 301 12.32 -1.79 -2.16
CA LEU A 301 12.87 -1.51 -0.84
C LEU A 301 11.81 -0.86 0.09
N ALA A 302 10.98 0.04 -0.42
CA ALA A 302 9.88 0.61 0.34
C ALA A 302 8.86 -0.46 0.78
N GLN A 303 8.56 -1.45 -0.05
CA GLN A 303 7.69 -2.58 0.32
C GLN A 303 8.27 -3.40 1.47
N LEU A 304 9.58 -3.64 1.48
CA LEU A 304 10.27 -4.33 2.58
C LEU A 304 10.14 -3.56 3.89
N ILE A 305 10.50 -2.28 3.87
CA ILE A 305 10.44 -1.41 5.04
C ILE A 305 9.00 -1.27 5.55
N LEU A 306 8.04 -1.13 4.62
CA LEU A 306 6.63 -1.04 4.94
C LEU A 306 6.12 -2.32 5.61
N THR A 307 6.50 -3.49 5.09
CA THR A 307 6.10 -4.78 5.67
C THR A 307 6.74 -4.99 7.03
N TRP A 308 7.99 -4.56 7.22
CA TRP A 308 8.61 -4.57 8.54
C TRP A 308 7.80 -3.69 9.53
N ASN A 309 7.37 -2.49 9.14
CA ASN A 309 6.51 -1.65 9.97
C ASN A 309 5.15 -2.31 10.27
N CYS A 310 4.57 -3.02 9.30
CA CYS A 310 3.37 -3.83 9.53
C CYS A 310 3.61 -4.89 10.61
N THR A 311 4.78 -5.55 10.55
CA THR A 311 5.18 -6.59 11.51
C THR A 311 5.32 -6.03 12.92
N GLU A 312 6.01 -4.90 13.09
CA GLU A 312 6.15 -4.20 14.37
C GLU A 312 4.78 -3.77 14.92
N LYS A 313 3.89 -3.27 14.06
CA LYS A 313 2.52 -2.92 14.45
C LYS A 313 1.74 -4.14 14.94
N LEU A 314 1.85 -5.28 14.28
CA LEU A 314 1.21 -6.53 14.70
C LEU A 314 1.75 -7.01 16.05
N GLU A 315 3.07 -6.95 16.28
CA GLU A 315 3.67 -7.29 17.57
C GLU A 315 3.14 -6.42 18.71
N HIS A 316 3.08 -5.11 18.47
CA HIS A 316 2.54 -4.17 19.45
C HIS A 316 1.07 -4.46 19.80
N LEU A 317 0.24 -4.72 18.79
CA LEU A 317 -1.17 -5.05 18.97
C LEU A 317 -1.38 -6.38 19.70
N LEU A 318 -0.51 -7.38 19.47
CA LEU A 318 -0.50 -8.63 20.22
C LEU A 318 -0.09 -8.44 21.69
N GLY A 319 0.85 -7.51 21.95
CA GLY A 319 1.30 -7.19 23.32
C GLY A 319 0.22 -6.52 24.17
N ARG A 320 -0.56 -5.61 23.59
CA ARG A 320 -1.67 -4.92 24.30
C ARG A 320 -2.78 -5.86 24.74
N GLY A 321 -3.04 -6.96 24.05
CA GLY A 321 -4.05 -7.95 24.43
C GLY A 321 -3.70 -8.78 25.67
N ARG A 322 -2.42 -8.80 26.09
CA ARG A 322 -1.96 -9.51 27.31
C ARG A 322 -2.04 -8.65 28.57
N ALA A 323 -2.18 -7.33 28.44
CA ALA A 323 -2.27 -6.42 29.59
C ALA A 323 -3.73 -6.22 30.06
N SER A 324 -4.71 -6.72 29.33
CA SER A 324 -6.15 -6.55 29.60
C SER A 324 -6.85 -7.86 29.96
N SER A 325 -6.11 -8.95 30.12
CA SER A 325 -6.56 -10.25 30.62
C SER A 325 -5.86 -10.56 31.94
#